data_29fc84602e461cca5cba9ccfc79e1e6b
#
_entry.id   29fc84602e461cca5cba9ccfc79e1e6b
#
_cell.length_a   1.000
_cell.length_b   1.000
_cell.length_c   1.000
_cell.angle_alpha   90.00
_cell.angle_beta   90.00
_cell.angle_gamma   90.00
#
_symmetry.space_group_name_H-M   'P 1'
#
loop_
_entity.id
_entity.type
_entity.pdbx_description
1 polymer ?
#
loop_
_entity_poly.entity_id
_entity_poly.type
_entity_poly.pdbx_seq_one_letter_code
_entity_poly.pdbx_strand_id
1 'polypeptide(L)'
;GKTTLLRALIAAIPANERFGTLETDYELLVHLQPGRSNILALQARVGMGETQDGRRLGEYTVADLIPEALRQNLSRLVVGEVRGGEAGAMFEAMTAITGTMSTTHSHSAASTIDRLPSRVAQGGVLSIEEAYRQIAHHLHLLVHIQLIDNTWRGGRRDRIVSEVRQVTGGIESSRPVTHVVYRAEDGRTSYAPD
;
A
#
# COMPACT_ATOMS: atom_id res chain seq x y z
N GLY A 1 8.14 8.88 -5.47
CA GLY A 1 6.80 9.48 -5.60
C GLY A 1 5.75 8.76 -4.76
N LYS A 2 5.84 7.42 -4.55
CA LYS A 2 4.84 6.66 -3.79
C LYS A 2 4.72 7.16 -2.35
N THR A 3 5.83 7.17 -1.61
CA THR A 3 5.86 7.66 -0.21
C THR A 3 5.39 9.11 -0.10
N THR A 4 5.74 9.96 -1.07
CA THR A 4 5.29 11.36 -1.12
C THR A 4 3.78 11.47 -1.28
N LEU A 5 3.19 10.70 -2.20
CA LEU A 5 1.73 10.67 -2.36
C LEU A 5 1.05 10.09 -1.11
N LEU A 6 1.58 8.99 -0.57
CA LEU A 6 1.04 8.40 0.65
C LEU A 6 1.05 9.41 1.81
N ARG A 7 2.13 10.16 1.99
CA ARG A 7 2.20 11.25 2.99
C ARG A 7 1.16 12.34 2.74
N ALA A 8 0.90 12.71 1.49
CA ALA A 8 -0.14 13.68 1.15
C ALA A 8 -1.55 13.16 1.47
N LEU A 9 -1.83 11.88 1.17
CA LEU A 9 -3.10 11.23 1.53
C LEU A 9 -3.27 11.14 3.05
N ILE A 10 -2.22 10.79 3.78
CA ILE A 10 -2.23 10.78 5.25
C ILE A 10 -2.50 12.19 5.81
N ALA A 11 -1.94 13.23 5.19
CA ALA A 11 -2.17 14.59 5.62
C ALA A 11 -3.64 15.03 5.52
N ALA A 12 -4.42 14.40 4.62
CA ALA A 12 -5.85 14.63 4.48
C ALA A 12 -6.71 13.87 5.52
N ILE A 13 -6.14 12.93 6.27
CA ILE A 13 -6.86 12.25 7.36
C ILE A 13 -7.09 13.26 8.50
N PRO A 14 -8.29 13.31 9.10
CA PRO A 14 -8.55 14.17 10.25
C PRO A 14 -7.52 14.01 11.37
N ALA A 15 -7.09 15.12 11.97
CA ALA A 15 -5.98 15.13 12.94
C ALA A 15 -6.28 14.35 14.24
N ASN A 16 -7.55 14.23 14.60
CA ASN A 16 -8.02 13.49 15.77
C ASN A 16 -8.26 12.00 15.51
N GLU A 17 -8.15 11.55 14.26
CA GLU A 17 -8.37 10.15 13.92
C GLU A 17 -7.22 9.27 14.43
N ARG A 18 -7.59 8.14 15.06
CA ARG A 18 -6.62 7.16 15.56
C ARG A 18 -6.26 6.19 14.47
N PHE A 19 -5.02 6.23 14.00
CA PHE A 19 -4.54 5.27 13.00
C PHE A 19 -3.11 4.80 13.26
N GLY A 20 -2.75 3.70 12.63
CA GLY A 20 -1.42 3.11 12.72
C GLY A 20 -0.62 3.22 11.43
N THR A 21 0.71 3.35 11.55
CA THR A 21 1.65 3.19 10.45
C THR A 21 2.60 2.05 10.75
N LEU A 22 2.81 1.16 9.77
CA LEU A 22 3.74 0.04 9.84
C LEU A 22 4.78 0.20 8.74
N GLU A 23 6.05 0.27 9.09
CA GLU A 23 7.14 0.54 8.16
C GLU A 23 8.34 -0.35 8.44
N THR A 24 9.08 -0.71 7.40
CA THR A 24 10.42 -1.33 7.57
C THR A 24 11.39 -0.32 8.13
N ASP A 25 11.42 0.86 7.54
CA ASP A 25 12.17 2.03 8.00
C ASP A 25 11.23 3.24 8.02
N TYR A 26 11.36 4.11 9.02
CA TYR A 26 10.51 5.29 9.15
C TYR A 26 10.74 6.28 8.01
N GLU A 27 9.88 6.24 7.02
CA GLU A 27 9.85 7.21 5.91
C GLU A 27 8.65 8.17 6.00
N LEU A 28 7.54 7.71 6.58
CA LEU A 28 6.31 8.51 6.66
C LEU A 28 6.41 9.61 7.70
N LEU A 29 7.11 9.35 8.82
CA LEU A 29 7.36 10.30 9.92
C LEU A 29 6.08 10.98 10.44
N VAL A 30 4.94 10.28 10.38
CA VAL A 30 3.63 10.84 10.75
C VAL A 30 3.54 11.17 12.24
N HIS A 31 4.17 10.35 13.07
CA HIS A 31 4.23 10.52 14.52
C HIS A 31 5.01 11.76 14.97
N LEU A 32 5.79 12.36 14.05
CA LEU A 32 6.52 13.60 14.29
C LEU A 32 5.77 14.85 13.78
N GLN A 33 4.59 14.67 13.16
CA GLN A 33 3.83 15.79 12.62
C GLN A 33 3.12 16.57 13.74
N PRO A 34 3.27 17.92 13.80
CA PRO A 34 2.55 18.72 14.76
C PRO A 34 1.03 18.57 14.64
N GLY A 35 0.31 18.57 15.77
CA GLY A 35 -1.13 18.50 15.80
C GLY A 35 -1.74 17.10 15.61
N ARG A 36 -0.90 16.06 15.49
CA ARG A 36 -1.33 14.65 15.45
C ARG A 36 -0.85 13.92 16.70
N SER A 37 -1.74 13.66 17.64
CA SER A 37 -1.40 13.03 18.92
C SER A 37 -1.84 11.56 19.01
N ASN A 38 -2.64 11.08 18.06
CA ASN A 38 -3.28 9.76 18.16
C ASN A 38 -2.76 8.79 17.08
N ILE A 39 -1.45 8.73 16.94
CA ILE A 39 -0.77 7.88 15.95
C ILE A 39 -0.01 6.76 16.64
N LEU A 40 -0.25 5.52 16.18
CA LEU A 40 0.59 4.38 16.51
C LEU A 40 1.59 4.15 15.39
N ALA A 41 2.85 4.54 15.58
CA ALA A 41 3.91 4.28 14.60
C ALA A 41 4.73 3.07 15.04
N LEU A 42 4.71 2.02 14.24
CA LEU A 42 5.47 0.78 14.47
C LEU A 42 6.49 0.59 13.34
N GLN A 43 7.69 0.22 13.71
CA GLN A 43 8.77 -0.11 12.79
C GLN A 43 9.18 -1.56 12.94
N ALA A 44 9.39 -2.23 11.81
CA ALA A 44 10.00 -3.56 11.80
C ALA A 44 11.40 -3.51 12.43
N ARG A 45 11.78 -4.59 13.09
CA ARG A 45 13.07 -4.71 13.73
C ARG A 45 13.91 -5.77 13.04
N VAL A 46 15.07 -5.38 12.57
CA VAL A 46 16.07 -6.34 12.10
C VAL A 46 16.66 -7.06 13.31
N GLY A 47 16.56 -8.38 13.34
CA GLY A 47 17.14 -9.19 14.39
C GLY A 47 18.68 -9.10 14.39
N MET A 48 19.29 -9.35 15.53
CA MET A 48 20.75 -9.40 15.70
C MET A 48 21.18 -10.79 16.15
N GLY A 49 22.40 -11.19 15.77
CA GLY A 49 23.00 -12.43 16.24
C GLY A 49 22.63 -13.67 15.44
N GLU A 50 22.56 -14.81 16.12
CA GLU A 50 22.34 -16.12 15.54
C GLU A 50 20.92 -16.28 14.98
N THR A 51 20.78 -17.12 13.97
CA THR A 51 19.50 -17.49 13.38
C THR A 51 18.96 -18.71 14.11
N GLN A 52 17.78 -18.60 14.69
CA GLN A 52 17.02 -19.71 15.27
C GLN A 52 15.73 -19.88 14.48
N ASP A 53 15.44 -21.12 14.04
CA ASP A 53 14.23 -21.45 13.24
C ASP A 53 14.02 -20.58 11.99
N GLY A 54 15.12 -20.20 11.33
CA GLY A 54 15.10 -19.39 10.12
C GLY A 54 14.91 -17.89 10.34
N ARG A 55 14.82 -17.43 11.61
CA ARG A 55 14.71 -16.01 12.00
C ARG A 55 15.89 -15.58 12.88
N ARG A 56 16.29 -14.33 12.76
CA ARG A 56 17.26 -13.75 13.69
C ARG A 56 16.62 -13.45 15.04
N LEU A 57 17.37 -13.59 16.09
CA LEU A 57 16.91 -13.29 17.44
C LEU A 57 16.42 -11.83 17.54
N GLY A 58 15.17 -11.63 18.00
CA GLY A 58 14.57 -10.30 18.12
C GLY A 58 14.13 -9.66 16.81
N GLU A 59 14.03 -10.44 15.72
CA GLU A 59 13.47 -9.97 14.45
C GLU A 59 11.95 -9.88 14.55
N TYR A 60 11.42 -8.72 14.12
CA TYR A 60 10.00 -8.47 13.93
C TYR A 60 9.78 -7.86 12.56
N THR A 61 9.10 -8.57 11.68
CA THR A 61 8.76 -8.11 10.34
C THR A 61 7.51 -7.24 10.37
N VAL A 62 7.20 -6.54 9.27
CA VAL A 62 5.91 -5.83 9.11
C VAL A 62 4.73 -6.81 9.25
N ALA A 63 4.87 -8.05 8.74
CA ALA A 63 3.84 -9.08 8.88
C ALA A 63 3.56 -9.44 10.35
N ASP A 64 4.59 -9.50 11.19
CA ASP A 64 4.44 -9.77 12.64
C ASP A 64 3.76 -8.60 13.38
N LEU A 65 3.93 -7.38 12.88
CA LEU A 65 3.35 -6.18 13.52
C LEU A 65 1.87 -5.97 13.18
N ILE A 66 1.37 -6.51 12.06
CA ILE A 66 -0.03 -6.32 11.64
C ILE A 66 -1.01 -6.87 12.68
N PRO A 67 -0.92 -8.12 13.17
CA PRO A 67 -1.81 -8.63 14.19
C PRO A 67 -1.80 -7.80 15.48
N GLU A 68 -0.64 -7.28 15.87
CA GLU A 68 -0.52 -6.41 17.05
C GLU A 68 -1.20 -5.06 16.83
N ALA A 69 -1.06 -4.48 15.64
CA ALA A 69 -1.73 -3.23 15.27
C ALA A 69 -3.26 -3.39 15.27
N LEU A 70 -3.79 -4.53 14.81
CA LEU A 70 -5.23 -4.80 14.77
C LEU A 70 -5.88 -4.81 16.17
N ARG A 71 -5.11 -5.10 17.23
CA ARG A 71 -5.57 -5.07 18.62
C ARG A 71 -5.60 -3.67 19.23
N GLN A 72 -5.11 -2.65 18.52
CA GLN A 72 -4.95 -1.30 19.05
C GLN A 72 -6.15 -0.37 18.83
N ASN A 73 -7.29 -0.91 18.39
CA ASN A 73 -8.51 -0.13 18.10
C ASN A 73 -8.24 1.04 17.12
N LEU A 74 -7.62 0.72 16.02
CA LEU A 74 -7.29 1.69 14.96
C LEU A 74 -8.47 1.85 14.00
N SER A 75 -8.74 3.07 13.55
CA SER A 75 -9.71 3.34 12.48
C SER A 75 -9.11 3.12 11.09
N ARG A 76 -7.78 3.25 10.95
CA ARG A 76 -7.03 3.02 9.71
C ARG A 76 -5.69 2.36 9.98
N LEU A 77 -5.19 1.67 8.96
CA LEU A 77 -3.84 1.11 8.96
C LEU A 77 -3.11 1.50 7.68
N VAL A 78 -1.92 2.06 7.83
CA VAL A 78 -1.06 2.45 6.71
C VAL A 78 0.18 1.57 6.74
N VAL A 79 0.35 0.73 5.72
CA VAL A 79 1.56 -0.07 5.55
C VAL A 79 2.45 0.65 4.54
N GLY A 80 3.62 1.10 4.97
CA GLY A 80 4.49 1.96 4.18
C GLY A 80 4.80 1.38 2.79
N GLU A 81 5.21 0.13 2.73
CA GLU A 81 5.43 -0.58 1.47
C GLU A 81 5.18 -2.08 1.61
N VAL A 82 4.58 -2.67 0.58
CA VAL A 82 4.38 -4.11 0.44
C VAL A 82 5.32 -4.65 -0.64
N ARG A 83 6.31 -5.45 -0.21
CA ARG A 83 7.35 -6.01 -1.09
C ARG A 83 7.27 -7.52 -1.25
N GLY A 84 6.77 -8.25 -0.25
CA GLY A 84 6.83 -9.71 -0.19
C GLY A 84 5.73 -10.34 0.67
N GLY A 85 6.12 -11.19 1.60
CA GLY A 85 5.23 -12.00 2.43
C GLY A 85 4.23 -11.21 3.30
N GLU A 86 4.54 -9.95 3.63
CA GLU A 86 3.64 -9.04 4.31
C GLU A 86 2.35 -8.72 3.52
N ALA A 87 2.33 -9.02 2.21
CA ALA A 87 1.13 -8.83 1.40
C ALA A 87 -0.06 -9.64 1.92
N GLY A 88 0.16 -10.89 2.36
CA GLY A 88 -0.90 -11.73 2.94
C GLY A 88 -1.47 -11.12 4.22
N ALA A 89 -0.61 -10.73 5.16
CA ALA A 89 -1.01 -10.09 6.40
C ALA A 89 -1.71 -8.74 6.17
N MET A 90 -1.31 -7.99 5.13
CA MET A 90 -2.02 -6.77 4.73
C MET A 90 -3.45 -7.07 4.25
N PHE A 91 -3.69 -8.14 3.49
CA PHE A 91 -5.05 -8.52 3.12
C PHE A 91 -5.89 -8.88 4.34
N GLU A 92 -5.34 -9.59 5.33
CA GLU A 92 -6.03 -9.82 6.61
C GLU A 92 -6.39 -8.49 7.28
N ALA A 93 -5.48 -7.53 7.31
CA ALA A 93 -5.76 -6.19 7.85
C ALA A 93 -6.88 -5.48 7.09
N MET A 94 -6.95 -5.59 5.77
CA MET A 94 -7.99 -4.99 4.93
C MET A 94 -9.39 -5.57 5.22
N THR A 95 -9.49 -6.80 5.71
CA THR A 95 -10.78 -7.38 6.14
C THR A 95 -11.24 -6.85 7.49
N ALA A 96 -10.31 -6.45 8.36
CA ALA A 96 -10.58 -6.04 9.73
C ALA A 96 -10.74 -4.53 9.88
N ILE A 97 -10.03 -3.73 9.08
CA ILE A 97 -9.99 -2.26 9.18
C ILE A 97 -10.32 -1.64 7.83
N THR A 98 -11.32 -0.78 7.78
CA THR A 98 -11.60 0.06 6.61
C THR A 98 -10.56 1.17 6.49
N GLY A 99 -10.26 1.61 5.26
CA GLY A 99 -9.32 2.71 5.03
C GLY A 99 -7.85 2.33 5.14
N THR A 100 -7.51 1.05 4.93
CA THR A 100 -6.12 0.59 4.80
C THR A 100 -5.46 1.18 3.55
N MET A 101 -4.24 1.67 3.69
CA MET A 101 -3.45 2.22 2.60
C MET A 101 -2.06 1.57 2.57
N SER A 102 -1.52 1.38 1.37
CA SER A 102 -0.17 0.87 1.20
C SER A 102 0.46 1.32 -0.10
N THR A 103 1.77 1.17 -0.22
CA THR A 103 2.47 1.33 -1.49
C THR A 103 3.09 0.01 -1.96
N THR A 104 3.22 -0.15 -3.25
CA THR A 104 3.93 -1.29 -3.85
C THR A 104 4.61 -0.88 -5.15
N HIS A 105 5.61 -1.63 -5.58
CA HIS A 105 6.21 -1.45 -6.90
C HIS A 105 5.44 -2.23 -7.95
N SER A 106 5.02 -1.54 -9.01
CA SER A 106 4.42 -2.16 -10.19
C SER A 106 4.66 -1.30 -11.44
N HIS A 107 4.58 -1.89 -12.63
CA HIS A 107 4.75 -1.16 -13.89
C HIS A 107 3.51 -0.36 -14.30
N SER A 108 2.32 -0.76 -13.81
CA SER A 108 1.06 -0.08 -14.07
C SER A 108 0.05 -0.42 -12.99
N ALA A 109 -1.05 0.33 -12.89
CA ALA A 109 -2.16 -0.03 -12.02
C ALA A 109 -2.75 -1.40 -12.40
N ALA A 110 -2.90 -1.69 -13.71
CA ALA A 110 -3.40 -2.97 -14.18
C ALA A 110 -2.51 -4.14 -13.77
N SER A 111 -1.18 -4.03 -13.95
CA SER A 111 -0.24 -5.11 -13.61
C SER A 111 -0.14 -5.37 -12.11
N THR A 112 -0.60 -4.45 -11.28
CA THR A 112 -0.66 -4.63 -9.82
C THR A 112 -1.64 -5.74 -9.44
N ILE A 113 -2.74 -5.88 -10.18
CA ILE A 113 -3.75 -6.93 -9.96
C ILE A 113 -3.15 -8.33 -10.06
N ASP A 114 -2.21 -8.55 -10.96
CA ASP A 114 -1.55 -9.87 -11.11
C ASP A 114 -0.35 -10.02 -10.18
N ARG A 115 0.33 -8.94 -9.88
CA ARG A 115 1.55 -8.95 -9.09
C ARG A 115 1.31 -9.17 -7.59
N LEU A 116 0.25 -8.58 -7.03
CA LEU A 116 -0.08 -8.74 -5.62
C LEU A 116 -0.40 -10.21 -5.26
N PRO A 117 -1.28 -10.92 -5.98
CA PRO A 117 -1.56 -12.34 -5.69
C PRO A 117 -0.30 -13.22 -5.75
N SER A 118 0.57 -12.96 -6.73
CA SER A 118 1.83 -13.71 -6.86
C SER A 118 2.73 -13.54 -5.64
N ARG A 119 2.78 -12.33 -5.05
CA ARG A 119 3.54 -12.07 -3.83
C ARG A 119 2.94 -12.75 -2.60
N VAL A 120 1.62 -12.70 -2.49
CA VAL A 120 0.89 -13.39 -1.40
C VAL A 120 1.14 -14.88 -1.45
N ALA A 121 1.05 -15.49 -2.64
CA ALA A 121 1.28 -16.92 -2.84
C ALA A 121 2.73 -17.31 -2.52
N GLN A 122 3.72 -16.46 -2.84
CA GLN A 122 5.12 -16.69 -2.44
C GLN A 122 5.31 -16.70 -0.92
N GLY A 123 4.50 -15.95 -0.18
CA GLY A 123 4.48 -15.98 1.29
C GLY A 123 3.79 -17.21 1.89
N GLY A 124 3.16 -18.05 1.08
CA GLY A 124 2.50 -19.29 1.52
C GLY A 124 1.22 -19.09 2.35
N VAL A 125 0.72 -17.85 2.44
CA VAL A 125 -0.45 -17.50 3.28
C VAL A 125 -1.77 -17.83 2.57
N LEU A 126 -1.87 -17.47 1.28
CA LEU A 126 -3.06 -17.68 0.46
C LEU A 126 -2.69 -18.26 -0.91
N SER A 127 -3.64 -18.96 -1.54
CA SER A 127 -3.53 -19.30 -2.96
C SER A 127 -3.68 -18.04 -3.83
N ILE A 128 -3.24 -18.11 -5.09
CA ILE A 128 -3.43 -17.01 -6.05
C ILE A 128 -4.92 -16.70 -6.24
N GLU A 129 -5.75 -17.72 -6.32
CA GLU A 129 -7.20 -17.57 -6.50
C GLU A 129 -7.85 -16.88 -5.29
N GLU A 130 -7.48 -17.27 -4.08
CA GLU A 130 -7.98 -16.62 -2.87
C GLU A 130 -7.49 -15.17 -2.78
N ALA A 131 -6.25 -14.89 -3.14
CA ALA A 131 -5.72 -13.53 -3.18
C ALA A 131 -6.47 -12.64 -4.20
N TYR A 132 -6.90 -13.18 -5.35
CA TYR A 132 -7.77 -12.46 -6.28
C TYR A 132 -9.13 -12.13 -5.67
N ARG A 133 -9.74 -13.07 -4.91
CA ARG A 133 -11.00 -12.80 -4.19
C ARG A 133 -10.82 -11.69 -3.14
N GLN A 134 -9.74 -11.75 -2.37
CA GLN A 134 -9.44 -10.71 -1.38
C GLN A 134 -9.25 -9.33 -2.04
N ILE A 135 -8.55 -9.27 -3.18
CA ILE A 135 -8.42 -8.02 -3.95
C ILE A 135 -9.79 -7.52 -4.40
N ALA A 136 -10.63 -8.39 -4.97
CA ALA A 136 -11.95 -7.98 -5.46
C ALA A 136 -12.82 -7.38 -4.35
N HIS A 137 -12.78 -7.96 -3.14
CA HIS A 137 -13.64 -7.56 -2.04
C HIS A 137 -13.11 -6.39 -1.20
N HIS A 138 -11.80 -6.26 -1.06
CA HIS A 138 -11.21 -5.34 -0.07
C HIS A 138 -10.37 -4.23 -0.67
N LEU A 139 -9.87 -4.36 -1.90
CA LEU A 139 -9.14 -3.29 -2.56
C LEU A 139 -10.11 -2.40 -3.34
N HIS A 140 -10.10 -1.10 -3.08
CA HIS A 140 -11.02 -0.17 -3.71
C HIS A 140 -10.38 0.62 -4.86
N LEU A 141 -9.16 1.12 -4.64
CA LEU A 141 -8.47 1.98 -5.60
C LEU A 141 -7.01 1.57 -5.78
N LEU A 142 -6.55 1.62 -7.01
CA LEU A 142 -5.16 1.53 -7.40
C LEU A 142 -4.73 2.85 -8.04
N VAL A 143 -3.76 3.51 -7.43
CA VAL A 143 -3.22 4.79 -7.93
C VAL A 143 -1.81 4.54 -8.44
N HIS A 144 -1.59 4.71 -9.73
CA HIS A 144 -0.27 4.55 -10.34
C HIS A 144 0.40 5.90 -10.56
N ILE A 145 1.66 5.98 -10.10
CA ILE A 145 2.50 7.17 -10.26
C ILE A 145 3.62 6.86 -11.24
N GLN A 146 3.82 7.75 -12.19
CA GLN A 146 4.88 7.66 -13.17
C GLN A 146 5.85 8.84 -13.04
N LEU A 147 7.12 8.58 -13.26
CA LEU A 147 8.14 9.60 -13.47
C LEU A 147 8.30 9.80 -14.97
N ILE A 148 8.05 11.02 -15.43
CA ILE A 148 8.32 11.46 -16.80
C ILE A 148 9.61 12.26 -16.76
N ASP A 149 10.62 11.78 -17.47
CA ASP A 149 11.92 12.47 -17.57
C ASP A 149 12.14 12.98 -18.98
N ASN A 150 12.01 14.30 -19.14
CA ASN A 150 12.22 14.99 -20.40
C ASN A 150 13.52 15.82 -20.39
N THR A 151 14.41 15.62 -19.39
CA THR A 151 15.65 16.42 -19.28
C THR A 151 16.56 16.28 -20.48
N TRP A 152 16.56 15.14 -21.13
CA TRP A 152 17.32 14.87 -22.35
C TRP A 152 16.86 15.70 -23.60
N ARG A 153 15.67 16.32 -23.51
CA ARG A 153 15.13 17.25 -24.53
C ARG A 153 15.09 18.70 -24.02
N GLY A 154 15.83 19.03 -22.94
CA GLY A 154 15.77 20.36 -22.33
C GLY A 154 14.53 20.61 -21.49
N GLY A 155 13.72 19.58 -21.23
CA GLY A 155 12.55 19.62 -20.34
C GLY A 155 12.92 19.34 -18.89
N ARG A 156 11.93 18.92 -18.09
CA ARG A 156 12.08 18.65 -16.65
C ARG A 156 11.64 17.22 -16.30
N ARG A 157 11.89 16.86 -15.06
CA ARG A 157 11.35 15.63 -14.42
C ARG A 157 10.05 15.94 -13.72
N ASP A 158 8.99 15.28 -14.14
CA ASP A 158 7.67 15.42 -13.54
C ASP A 158 7.21 14.07 -12.97
N ARG A 159 6.66 14.10 -11.75
CA ARG A 159 5.96 12.95 -11.17
C ARG A 159 4.48 13.22 -11.24
N ILE A 160 3.77 12.34 -11.94
CA ILE A 160 2.33 12.48 -12.15
C ILE A 160 1.60 11.24 -11.66
N VAL A 161 0.33 11.39 -11.29
CA VAL A 161 -0.61 10.28 -11.24
C VAL A 161 -0.96 9.95 -12.68
N SER A 162 -0.51 8.80 -13.17
CA SER A 162 -0.72 8.41 -14.56
C SER A 162 -2.01 7.63 -14.76
N GLU A 163 -2.47 6.90 -13.76
CA GLU A 163 -3.71 6.13 -13.82
C GLU A 163 -4.30 5.93 -12.42
N VAL A 164 -5.61 6.02 -12.32
CA VAL A 164 -6.37 5.54 -11.15
C VAL A 164 -7.36 4.50 -11.65
N ARG A 165 -7.37 3.34 -11.00
CA ARG A 165 -8.34 2.26 -11.25
C ARG A 165 -9.17 2.01 -10.00
N GLN A 166 -10.46 1.83 -10.22
CA GLN A 166 -11.39 1.33 -9.22
C GLN A 166 -11.51 -0.20 -9.37
N VAL A 167 -11.51 -0.91 -8.25
CA VAL A 167 -11.88 -2.32 -8.17
C VAL A 167 -13.35 -2.39 -7.79
N THR A 168 -14.17 -3.12 -8.56
CA THR A 168 -15.64 -3.04 -8.45
C THR A 168 -16.28 -4.13 -7.59
N GLY A 169 -15.48 -5.02 -7.01
CA GLY A 169 -15.97 -6.17 -6.25
C GLY A 169 -16.37 -7.38 -7.11
N GLY A 170 -16.50 -7.21 -8.42
CA GLY A 170 -16.78 -8.31 -9.36
C GLY A 170 -15.54 -9.15 -9.67
N ILE A 171 -15.79 -10.40 -10.08
CA ILE A 171 -14.76 -11.32 -10.57
C ILE A 171 -15.22 -11.84 -11.94
N GLU A 172 -14.38 -11.67 -12.95
CA GLU A 172 -14.56 -12.21 -14.30
C GLU A 172 -13.31 -12.98 -14.72
N SER A 173 -13.51 -14.16 -15.30
CA SER A 173 -12.40 -15.06 -15.70
C SER A 173 -11.37 -15.27 -14.59
N SER A 174 -11.85 -15.47 -13.35
CA SER A 174 -11.05 -15.64 -12.13
C SER A 174 -10.19 -14.41 -11.73
N ARG A 175 -10.49 -13.22 -12.25
CA ARG A 175 -9.77 -11.98 -11.96
C ARG A 175 -10.70 -10.88 -11.45
N PRO A 176 -10.22 -9.98 -10.56
CA PRO A 176 -10.98 -8.82 -10.14
C PRO A 176 -11.30 -7.89 -11.31
N VAL A 177 -12.55 -7.45 -11.39
CA VAL A 177 -12.99 -6.45 -12.38
C VAL A 177 -12.54 -5.07 -11.95
N THR A 178 -11.93 -4.33 -12.89
CA THR A 178 -11.44 -2.98 -12.62
C THR A 178 -11.85 -2.01 -13.73
N HIS A 179 -12.18 -0.78 -13.35
CA HIS A 179 -12.43 0.33 -14.27
C HIS A 179 -11.38 1.42 -14.13
N VAL A 180 -10.99 2.03 -15.25
CA VAL A 180 -10.14 3.22 -15.23
C VAL A 180 -11.04 4.41 -14.92
N VAL A 181 -10.83 5.06 -13.77
CA VAL A 181 -11.54 6.28 -13.37
C VAL A 181 -10.75 7.54 -13.72
N TYR A 182 -9.45 7.40 -13.92
CA TYR A 182 -8.59 8.50 -14.36
C TYR A 182 -7.40 7.95 -15.14
N ARG A 183 -7.04 8.64 -16.23
CA ARG A 183 -5.80 8.41 -16.99
C ARG A 183 -5.24 9.75 -17.45
N ALA A 184 -3.95 9.97 -17.19
CA ALA A 184 -3.25 11.13 -17.74
C ALA A 184 -3.01 10.90 -19.24
N GLU A 185 -3.47 11.83 -20.07
CA GLU A 185 -3.18 11.87 -21.49
C GLU A 185 -1.91 12.68 -21.71
N ASP A 186 -0.95 12.14 -22.45
CA ASP A 186 0.31 12.80 -22.88
C ASP A 186 1.05 13.57 -21.76
N GLY A 187 1.03 13.04 -20.54
CA GLY A 187 1.66 13.69 -19.39
C GLY A 187 0.97 14.96 -18.90
N ARG A 188 -0.24 15.26 -19.39
CA ARG A 188 -1.10 16.35 -18.91
C ARG A 188 -2.24 15.77 -18.09
N THR A 189 -2.49 16.39 -16.96
CA THR A 189 -3.66 16.07 -16.14
C THR A 189 -4.86 16.80 -16.72
N SER A 190 -5.73 16.09 -17.46
CA SER A 190 -7.07 16.59 -17.74
C SER A 190 -8.00 16.02 -16.64
N TYR A 191 -8.26 16.76 -15.60
CA TYR A 191 -9.37 16.52 -14.70
C TYR A 191 -10.58 17.25 -15.30
N ALA A 192 -11.55 16.50 -15.78
CA ALA A 192 -12.90 17.01 -16.03
C ALA A 192 -13.76 16.49 -14.88
N PRO A 193 -14.20 17.33 -13.93
CA PRO A 193 -15.27 16.96 -13.03
C PRO A 193 -16.57 16.92 -13.84
N ASP A 194 -17.31 15.81 -13.75
CA ASP A 194 -18.72 15.75 -14.12
C ASP A 194 -19.57 16.59 -13.16
#